data_92dad570c749d86d5684d9147cbeb3f0
#
_entry.id   92dad570c749d86d5684d9147cbeb3f0
#
_cell.length_a   1.000
_cell.length_b   1.000
_cell.length_c   1.000
_cell.angle_alpha   90.00
_cell.angle_beta   90.00
_cell.angle_gamma   90.00
#
_symmetry.space_group_name_H-M   'P 1'
#
loop_
_entity.id
_entity.type
_entity.pdbx_description
1 polymer ?
#
loop_
_entity_poly.entity_id
_entity_poly.type
_entity_poly.pdbx_seq_one_letter_code
_entity_poly.pdbx_strand_id
1 'polypeptide(L)'
;YTGLRIGASLAKGLCLGYHVPLIAIDTLELLAHQAQCVLPEGRTATLFPLLDARRMEVYAAEFTHTGERKQDDFAAVLSPEAPIFGTAPDPILIGNGATKARGLWPEHSYEVWDEGFAPTAKAMIALATAAFEREDFVDTAYWTPNYLKDYVAVIAKNKVLNR
;
A
#
# COMPACT_ATOMS: atom_id res chain seq x y z
N TYR A 1 -9.50 -2.61 8.68
CA TYR A 1 -9.23 -4.05 8.93
C TYR A 1 -10.43 -4.97 8.62
N THR A 2 -11.68 -4.58 8.95
CA THR A 2 -12.85 -5.45 8.77
C THR A 2 -13.08 -5.78 7.30
N GLY A 3 -13.06 -4.80 6.40
CA GLY A 3 -13.25 -5.02 4.96
C GLY A 3 -12.19 -5.94 4.35
N LEU A 4 -10.92 -5.77 4.75
CA LEU A 4 -9.83 -6.61 4.28
C LEU A 4 -10.00 -8.07 4.73
N ARG A 5 -10.41 -8.31 5.98
CA ARG A 5 -10.69 -9.67 6.49
C ARG A 5 -11.86 -10.33 5.76
N ILE A 6 -12.94 -9.58 5.53
CA ILE A 6 -14.09 -10.08 4.78
C ILE A 6 -13.67 -10.45 3.35
N GLY A 7 -12.96 -9.57 2.66
CA GLY A 7 -12.47 -9.83 1.29
C GLY A 7 -11.55 -11.04 1.20
N ALA A 8 -10.57 -11.12 2.12
CA ALA A 8 -9.66 -12.26 2.17
C ALA A 8 -10.39 -13.59 2.46
N SER A 9 -11.34 -13.60 3.41
CA SER A 9 -12.12 -14.79 3.73
C SER A 9 -13.01 -15.23 2.57
N LEU A 10 -13.63 -14.27 1.86
CA LEU A 10 -14.42 -14.55 0.67
C LEU A 10 -13.56 -15.15 -0.45
N ALA A 11 -12.41 -14.54 -0.75
CA ALA A 11 -11.49 -15.03 -1.78
C ALA A 11 -11.02 -16.46 -1.46
N LYS A 12 -10.61 -16.72 -0.23
CA LYS A 12 -10.23 -18.07 0.24
C LYS A 12 -11.37 -19.08 0.06
N GLY A 13 -12.58 -18.71 0.46
CA GLY A 13 -13.77 -19.58 0.32
C GLY A 13 -14.06 -19.93 -1.15
N LEU A 14 -13.97 -18.93 -2.05
CA LEU A 14 -14.15 -19.14 -3.48
C LEU A 14 -13.06 -20.05 -4.05
N CYS A 15 -11.79 -19.78 -3.73
CA CYS A 15 -10.67 -20.60 -4.19
C CYS A 15 -10.80 -22.06 -3.74
N LEU A 16 -11.19 -22.28 -2.49
CA LEU A 16 -11.41 -23.63 -1.95
C LEU A 16 -12.60 -24.31 -2.65
N GLY A 17 -13.72 -23.62 -2.82
CA GLY A 17 -14.93 -24.17 -3.42
C GLY A 17 -14.80 -24.50 -4.91
N TYR A 18 -14.01 -23.71 -5.64
CA TYR A 18 -13.77 -23.92 -7.08
C TYR A 18 -12.48 -24.68 -7.39
N HIS A 19 -11.70 -25.06 -6.38
CA HIS A 19 -10.40 -25.73 -6.54
C HIS A 19 -9.44 -24.93 -7.44
N VAL A 20 -9.41 -23.60 -7.28
CA VAL A 20 -8.49 -22.70 -8.00
C VAL A 20 -7.47 -22.09 -7.04
N PRO A 21 -6.25 -21.76 -7.51
CA PRO A 21 -5.24 -21.16 -6.66
C PRO A 21 -5.61 -19.74 -6.25
N LEU A 22 -5.03 -19.29 -5.14
CA LEU A 22 -5.17 -17.93 -4.62
C LEU A 22 -3.90 -17.12 -4.92
N ILE A 23 -4.07 -15.94 -5.51
CA ILE A 23 -2.99 -14.98 -5.73
C ILE A 23 -3.22 -13.79 -4.78
N ALA A 24 -2.15 -13.36 -4.10
CA ALA A 24 -2.15 -12.19 -3.26
C ALA A 24 -1.26 -11.11 -3.88
N ILE A 25 -1.81 -9.93 -4.11
CA ILE A 25 -1.06 -8.77 -4.61
C ILE A 25 -0.96 -7.74 -3.49
N ASP A 26 0.26 -7.31 -3.20
CA ASP A 26 0.51 -6.27 -2.22
C ASP A 26 -0.05 -4.93 -2.68
N THR A 27 -0.72 -4.21 -1.77
CA THR A 27 -1.42 -2.95 -2.12
C THR A 27 -0.45 -1.81 -2.42
N LEU A 28 0.71 -1.75 -1.74
CA LEU A 28 1.73 -0.74 -2.00
C LEU A 28 2.44 -1.01 -3.32
N GLU A 29 2.73 -2.28 -3.63
CA GLU A 29 3.26 -2.70 -4.94
C GLU A 29 2.29 -2.35 -6.07
N LEU A 30 0.98 -2.58 -5.88
CA LEU A 30 -0.05 -2.22 -6.84
C LEU A 30 -0.05 -0.72 -7.16
N LEU A 31 0.06 0.14 -6.13
CA LEU A 31 0.14 1.59 -6.30
C LEU A 31 1.43 2.01 -7.01
N ALA A 32 2.57 1.41 -6.68
CA ALA A 32 3.83 1.65 -7.37
C ALA A 32 3.74 1.26 -8.85
N HIS A 33 3.16 0.08 -9.15
CA HIS A 33 2.96 -0.37 -10.53
C HIS A 33 2.04 0.58 -11.34
N GLN A 34 0.96 1.10 -10.73
CA GLN A 34 0.12 2.10 -11.39
C GLN A 34 0.92 3.36 -11.76
N ALA A 35 1.79 3.84 -10.87
CA ALA A 35 2.63 5.00 -11.13
C ALA A 35 3.64 4.74 -12.26
N GLN A 36 4.24 3.55 -12.29
CA GLN A 36 5.13 3.14 -13.39
C GLN A 36 4.46 3.22 -14.75
N CYS A 37 3.21 2.77 -14.85
CA CYS A 37 2.47 2.78 -16.11
C CYS A 37 2.23 4.18 -16.69
N VAL A 38 2.33 5.24 -15.89
CA VAL A 38 2.10 6.64 -16.31
C VAL A 38 3.35 7.52 -16.16
N LEU A 39 4.44 6.96 -15.66
CA LEU A 39 5.71 7.68 -15.53
C LEU A 39 6.24 8.01 -16.94
N PRO A 40 6.64 9.28 -17.21
CA PRO A 40 7.22 9.65 -18.49
C PRO A 40 8.41 8.80 -18.89
N GLU A 41 8.51 8.45 -20.16
CA GLU A 41 9.64 7.68 -20.69
C GLU A 41 10.98 8.38 -20.38
N GLY A 42 11.94 7.60 -19.89
CA GLY A 42 13.27 8.10 -19.51
C GLY A 42 13.34 8.80 -18.15
N ARG A 43 12.22 9.01 -17.45
CA ARG A 43 12.24 9.56 -16.10
C ARG A 43 12.65 8.48 -15.10
N THR A 44 13.67 8.80 -14.30
CA THR A 44 14.08 7.96 -13.16
C THR A 44 13.59 8.61 -11.87
N ALA A 45 12.64 7.97 -11.22
CA ALA A 45 12.06 8.45 -9.96
C ALA A 45 12.13 7.38 -8.88
N THR A 46 12.04 7.79 -7.63
CA THR A 46 11.81 6.87 -6.50
C THR A 46 10.35 6.96 -6.11
N LEU A 47 9.67 5.81 -6.13
CA LEU A 47 8.25 5.72 -5.91
C LEU A 47 7.95 5.33 -4.46
N PHE A 48 7.16 6.16 -3.78
CA PHE A 48 6.71 5.94 -2.41
C PHE A 48 5.18 5.79 -2.38
N PRO A 49 4.65 4.58 -2.59
CA PRO A 49 3.24 4.33 -2.35
C PRO A 49 2.90 4.51 -0.88
N LEU A 50 1.82 5.25 -0.60
CA LEU A 50 1.37 5.61 0.74
C LEU A 50 -0.11 5.28 0.92
N LEU A 51 -0.41 4.47 1.92
CA LEU A 51 -1.78 4.21 2.37
C LEU A 51 -2.07 4.98 3.66
N ASP A 52 -3.25 5.57 3.75
CA ASP A 52 -3.70 6.26 4.96
C ASP A 52 -3.84 5.29 6.15
N ALA A 53 -3.06 5.51 7.21
CA ALA A 53 -3.10 4.75 8.46
C ALA A 53 -3.75 5.55 9.62
N ARG A 54 -4.54 6.59 9.29
CA ARG A 54 -5.19 7.56 10.18
C ARG A 54 -4.22 8.60 10.76
N ARG A 55 -4.77 9.72 11.24
CA ARG A 55 -3.99 10.89 11.72
C ARG A 55 -2.89 11.23 10.72
N MET A 56 -1.67 11.49 11.16
CA MET A 56 -0.50 11.75 10.30
C MET A 56 0.29 10.48 9.97
N GLU A 57 -0.26 9.29 10.24
CA GLU A 57 0.41 8.03 9.96
C GLU A 57 0.04 7.49 8.58
N VAL A 58 1.01 6.84 7.95
CA VAL A 58 0.89 6.14 6.67
C VAL A 58 1.54 4.76 6.73
N TYR A 59 1.06 3.84 5.91
CA TYR A 59 1.81 2.65 5.53
C TYR A 59 2.49 2.95 4.21
N ALA A 60 3.76 2.61 4.09
CA ALA A 60 4.60 2.97 2.97
C ALA A 60 5.54 1.83 2.58
N ALA A 61 6.04 1.91 1.35
CA ALA A 61 7.18 1.15 0.85
C ALA A 61 7.96 2.03 -0.12
N GLU A 62 9.17 1.60 -0.50
CA GLU A 62 10.01 2.29 -1.45
C GLU A 62 10.27 1.39 -2.66
N PHE A 63 10.10 1.96 -3.87
CA PHE A 63 10.34 1.28 -5.14
C PHE A 63 11.17 2.16 -6.08
N THR A 64 11.94 1.52 -6.94
CA THR A 64 12.52 2.21 -8.11
C THR A 64 11.43 2.48 -9.16
N HIS A 65 11.74 3.34 -10.13
CA HIS A 65 10.91 3.54 -11.33
C HIS A 65 10.71 2.25 -12.16
N THR A 66 11.57 1.25 -12.00
CA THR A 66 11.45 -0.06 -12.67
C THR A 66 10.65 -1.09 -11.89
N GLY A 67 10.17 -0.77 -10.68
CA GLY A 67 9.37 -1.65 -9.83
C GLY A 67 10.15 -2.52 -8.86
N GLU A 68 11.45 -2.34 -8.78
CA GLU A 68 12.24 -3.04 -7.77
C GLU A 68 11.95 -2.46 -6.39
N ARG A 69 11.49 -3.30 -5.45
CA ARG A 69 11.28 -2.91 -4.06
C ARG A 69 12.63 -2.67 -3.38
N LYS A 70 12.81 -1.48 -2.80
CA LYS A 70 14.05 -1.08 -2.10
C LYS A 70 13.94 -1.25 -0.60
N GLN A 71 12.73 -1.15 -0.06
CA GLN A 71 12.47 -1.28 1.36
C GLN A 71 11.17 -2.05 1.57
N ASP A 72 11.15 -2.91 2.60
CA ASP A 72 9.94 -3.59 3.06
C ASP A 72 8.89 -2.58 3.53
N ASP A 73 7.64 -3.03 3.57
CA ASP A 73 6.54 -2.21 4.06
C ASP A 73 6.79 -1.71 5.47
N PHE A 74 6.55 -0.45 5.71
CA PHE A 74 6.75 0.17 7.02
C PHE A 74 5.62 1.15 7.36
N ALA A 75 5.43 1.40 8.65
CA ALA A 75 4.54 2.43 9.15
C ALA A 75 5.36 3.66 9.53
N ALA A 76 4.94 4.84 9.09
CA ALA A 76 5.60 6.11 9.40
C ALA A 76 4.59 7.16 9.83
N VAL A 77 5.00 8.01 10.78
CA VAL A 77 4.28 9.25 11.11
C VAL A 77 4.93 10.36 10.32
N LEU A 78 4.16 11.00 9.45
CA LEU A 78 4.65 12.14 8.66
C LEU A 78 4.85 13.34 9.59
N SER A 79 6.05 13.93 9.54
CA SER A 79 6.40 15.13 10.31
C SER A 79 7.22 16.11 9.47
N PRO A 80 7.15 17.42 9.75
CA PRO A 80 7.93 18.42 9.02
C PRO A 80 9.44 18.26 9.17
N GLU A 81 9.89 17.63 10.27
CA GLU A 81 11.30 17.52 10.61
C GLU A 81 12.03 16.45 9.83
N ALA A 82 11.31 15.43 9.35
CA ALA A 82 11.91 14.27 8.71
C ALA A 82 11.09 13.80 7.50
N PRO A 83 11.52 14.15 6.27
CA PRO A 83 10.90 13.61 5.06
C PRO A 83 11.00 12.09 4.99
N ILE A 84 9.88 11.43 4.69
CA ILE A 84 9.80 9.96 4.55
C ILE A 84 10.72 9.43 3.43
N PHE A 85 11.01 10.25 2.44
CA PHE A 85 11.85 9.91 1.30
C PHE A 85 13.36 10.15 1.53
N GLY A 86 13.75 10.70 2.70
CA GLY A 86 15.15 10.95 3.02
C GLY A 86 15.90 11.70 1.91
N THR A 87 16.92 11.06 1.34
CA THR A 87 17.74 11.60 0.24
C THR A 87 17.45 10.92 -1.10
N ALA A 88 16.33 10.21 -1.23
CA ALA A 88 15.96 9.54 -2.47
C ALA A 88 15.84 10.53 -3.63
N PRO A 89 16.36 10.22 -4.82
CA PRO A 89 16.27 11.10 -5.97
C PRO A 89 14.85 11.11 -6.54
N ASP A 90 14.37 12.29 -6.94
CA ASP A 90 13.08 12.51 -7.60
C ASP A 90 11.91 11.74 -6.94
N PRO A 91 11.62 11.99 -5.63
CA PRO A 91 10.63 11.21 -4.90
C PRO A 91 9.20 11.57 -5.32
N ILE A 92 8.41 10.53 -5.62
CA ILE A 92 6.98 10.63 -5.94
C ILE A 92 6.19 9.89 -4.86
N LEU A 93 5.34 10.60 -4.13
CA LEU A 93 4.45 10.07 -3.11
C LEU A 93 3.10 9.74 -3.75
N ILE A 94 2.63 8.48 -3.63
CA ILE A 94 1.53 7.95 -4.43
C ILE A 94 0.42 7.42 -3.53
N GLY A 95 -0.84 7.68 -3.91
CA GLY A 95 -2.02 7.12 -3.26
C GLY A 95 -2.64 8.00 -2.17
N ASN A 96 -3.65 7.48 -1.49
CA ASN A 96 -4.47 8.26 -0.57
C ASN A 96 -3.74 8.75 0.70
N GLY A 97 -2.65 8.10 1.10
CA GLY A 97 -1.78 8.56 2.18
C GLY A 97 -0.93 9.75 1.78
N ALA A 98 -0.64 9.92 0.48
CA ALA A 98 0.21 10.99 -0.03
C ALA A 98 -0.40 12.39 0.12
N THR A 99 -1.73 12.49 0.16
CA THR A 99 -2.45 13.76 0.41
C THR A 99 -1.97 14.44 1.71
N LYS A 100 -1.61 13.66 2.73
CA LYS A 100 -1.14 14.17 4.03
C LYS A 100 0.23 14.86 3.94
N ALA A 101 1.00 14.56 2.89
CA ALA A 101 2.32 15.14 2.69
C ALA A 101 2.27 16.53 2.03
N ARG A 102 1.13 16.93 1.47
CA ARG A 102 0.99 18.23 0.79
C ARG A 102 1.35 19.39 1.70
N GLY A 103 2.37 20.16 1.30
CA GLY A 103 2.87 21.33 2.05
C GLY A 103 3.62 21.00 3.34
N LEU A 104 3.96 19.71 3.58
CA LEU A 104 4.68 19.32 4.79
C LEU A 104 6.18 19.61 4.68
N TRP A 105 6.75 19.48 3.48
CA TRP A 105 8.16 19.71 3.19
C TRP A 105 8.32 20.75 2.08
N PRO A 106 9.56 21.25 1.82
CA PRO A 106 9.79 22.28 0.81
C PRO A 106 9.21 21.91 -0.56
N GLU A 107 8.59 22.87 -1.22
CA GLU A 107 8.11 22.72 -2.58
C GLU A 107 9.24 22.28 -3.52
N HIS A 108 8.90 21.48 -4.53
CA HIS A 108 9.83 20.89 -5.50
C HIS A 108 10.81 19.85 -4.95
N SER A 109 10.76 19.50 -3.65
CA SER A 109 11.55 18.40 -3.12
C SER A 109 10.90 17.03 -3.33
N TYR A 110 9.64 16.98 -3.72
CA TYR A 110 8.85 15.76 -3.99
C TYR A 110 7.61 16.09 -4.81
N GLU A 111 7.03 15.06 -5.43
CA GLU A 111 5.71 15.15 -6.07
C GLU A 111 4.66 14.35 -5.29
N VAL A 112 3.39 14.76 -5.41
CA VAL A 112 2.25 14.05 -4.81
C VAL A 112 1.29 13.63 -5.90
N TRP A 113 1.14 12.32 -6.07
CA TRP A 113 0.24 11.67 -7.00
C TRP A 113 -0.86 10.91 -6.22
N ASP A 114 -1.85 11.63 -5.74
CA ASP A 114 -2.98 11.09 -4.97
C ASP A 114 -4.25 10.92 -5.81
N GLU A 115 -4.49 11.79 -6.78
CA GLU A 115 -5.63 11.72 -7.68
C GLU A 115 -5.46 10.61 -8.71
N GLY A 116 -6.47 9.72 -8.82
CA GLY A 116 -6.45 8.61 -9.76
C GLY A 116 -5.68 7.38 -9.30
N PHE A 117 -4.92 7.47 -8.21
CA PHE A 117 -4.16 6.34 -7.64
C PHE A 117 -4.91 5.70 -6.48
N ALA A 118 -5.68 4.67 -6.80
CA ALA A 118 -6.40 3.86 -5.82
C ALA A 118 -6.21 2.37 -6.12
N PRO A 119 -6.16 1.52 -5.09
CA PRO A 119 -6.08 0.07 -5.29
C PRO A 119 -7.39 -0.46 -5.85
N THR A 120 -7.44 -0.73 -7.15
CA THR A 120 -8.61 -1.26 -7.85
C THR A 120 -8.32 -2.65 -8.42
N ALA A 121 -9.36 -3.48 -8.53
CA ALA A 121 -9.24 -4.80 -9.15
C ALA A 121 -8.72 -4.72 -10.61
N LYS A 122 -9.09 -3.67 -11.35
CA LYS A 122 -8.58 -3.45 -12.72
C LYS A 122 -7.06 -3.27 -12.74
N ALA A 123 -6.52 -2.53 -11.81
CA ALA A 123 -5.08 -2.29 -11.72
C ALA A 123 -4.29 -3.55 -11.34
N MET A 124 -4.92 -4.53 -10.67
CA MET A 124 -4.29 -5.79 -10.30
C MET A 124 -4.05 -6.73 -11.50
N ILE A 125 -4.73 -6.55 -12.64
CA ILE A 125 -4.73 -7.53 -13.74
C ILE A 125 -3.32 -7.89 -14.18
N ALA A 126 -2.47 -6.91 -14.46
CA ALA A 126 -1.11 -7.17 -14.95
C ALA A 126 -0.26 -7.94 -13.92
N LEU A 127 -0.27 -7.50 -12.66
CA LEU A 127 0.47 -8.16 -11.58
C LEU A 127 -0.06 -9.57 -11.30
N ALA A 128 -1.38 -9.74 -11.29
CA ALA A 128 -2.01 -11.04 -11.06
C ALA A 128 -1.75 -12.01 -12.22
N THR A 129 -1.76 -11.53 -13.48
CA THR A 129 -1.40 -12.35 -14.65
C THR A 129 0.05 -12.83 -14.57
N ALA A 130 0.97 -11.91 -14.26
CA ALA A 130 2.38 -12.26 -14.11
C ALA A 130 2.64 -13.23 -12.94
N ALA A 131 1.92 -13.07 -11.82
CA ALA A 131 1.98 -14.00 -10.69
C ALA A 131 1.42 -15.39 -11.08
N PHE A 132 0.32 -15.42 -11.84
CA PHE A 132 -0.27 -16.67 -12.33
C PHE A 132 0.68 -17.44 -13.26
N GLU A 133 1.33 -16.74 -14.19
CA GLU A 133 2.30 -17.33 -15.13
C GLU A 133 3.54 -17.90 -14.43
N ARG A 134 3.91 -17.32 -13.28
CA ARG A 134 5.02 -17.84 -12.44
C ARG A 134 4.58 -18.86 -11.41
N GLU A 135 3.29 -19.22 -11.38
CA GLU A 135 2.70 -20.09 -10.35
C GLU A 135 2.95 -19.56 -8.91
N ASP A 136 3.00 -18.22 -8.75
CA ASP A 136 3.20 -17.57 -7.48
C ASP A 136 1.87 -17.52 -6.70
N PHE A 137 1.53 -18.66 -6.11
CA PHE A 137 0.28 -18.87 -5.39
C PHE A 137 0.52 -18.89 -3.90
N VAL A 138 -0.38 -18.27 -3.16
CA VAL A 138 -0.34 -18.32 -1.70
C VAL A 138 -1.12 -19.52 -1.16
N ASP A 139 -0.70 -20.04 -0.02
CA ASP A 139 -1.42 -21.13 0.67
C ASP A 139 -2.79 -20.63 1.16
N THR A 140 -3.85 -21.16 0.56
CA THR A 140 -5.23 -20.73 0.86
C THR A 140 -5.60 -20.95 2.34
N ALA A 141 -5.03 -21.94 3.02
CA ALA A 141 -5.31 -22.21 4.43
C ALA A 141 -4.58 -21.22 5.35
N TYR A 142 -3.29 -21.01 5.11
CA TYR A 142 -2.42 -20.30 6.06
C TYR A 142 -2.14 -18.85 5.71
N TRP A 143 -2.27 -18.44 4.45
CA TRP A 143 -2.04 -17.05 4.07
C TRP A 143 -2.93 -16.08 4.85
N THR A 144 -2.37 -14.98 5.28
CA THR A 144 -3.06 -13.86 5.91
C THR A 144 -2.62 -12.55 5.28
N PRO A 145 -3.50 -11.53 5.25
CA PRO A 145 -3.09 -10.18 4.85
C PRO A 145 -1.91 -9.68 5.69
N ASN A 146 -1.03 -8.88 5.08
CA ASN A 146 0.09 -8.26 5.78
C ASN A 146 -0.43 -7.19 6.77
N TYR A 147 -0.33 -7.47 8.06
CA TYR A 147 -0.68 -6.52 9.12
C TYR A 147 0.61 -5.92 9.69
N LEU A 148 1.01 -4.75 9.17
CA LEU A 148 2.22 -4.03 9.61
C LEU A 148 2.19 -3.60 11.08
N LYS A 149 1.01 -3.56 11.67
CA LYS A 149 0.82 -3.22 13.08
C LYS A 149 -0.03 -4.26 13.79
N ASP A 150 0.41 -4.63 14.97
CA ASP A 150 -0.40 -5.40 15.88
C ASP A 150 -1.68 -4.65 16.28
N TYR A 151 -2.75 -5.41 16.50
CA TYR A 151 -3.98 -4.85 16.99
C TYR A 151 -3.83 -4.42 18.44
N VAL A 152 -3.75 -3.12 18.69
CA VAL A 152 -3.82 -2.56 20.04
C VAL A 152 -5.29 -2.33 20.37
N ALA A 153 -5.87 -3.17 21.24
CA ALA A 153 -7.21 -2.98 21.75
C ALA A 153 -7.25 -1.72 22.63
N VAL A 154 -7.98 -0.70 22.18
CA VAL A 154 -8.29 0.45 23.01
C VAL A 154 -9.46 0.05 23.92
N ILE A 155 -9.24 0.05 25.24
CA ILE A 155 -10.32 -0.14 26.21
C ILE A 155 -11.33 1.00 25.98
N ALA A 156 -12.52 0.67 25.54
CA ALA A 156 -13.61 1.63 25.35
C ALA A 156 -13.92 2.26 26.73
N LYS A 157 -13.61 3.54 26.91
CA LYS A 157 -14.08 4.30 28.08
C LYS A 157 -15.59 4.48 27.92
N ASN A 158 -16.35 3.62 28.57
CA ASN A 158 -17.80 3.69 28.56
C ASN A 158 -18.24 4.91 29.39
N LYS A 159 -18.51 6.04 28.76
CA LYS A 159 -18.95 7.28 29.40
C LYS A 159 -20.34 7.16 30.05
N VAL A 160 -21.06 6.06 29.82
CA VAL A 160 -22.44 5.86 30.31
C VAL A 160 -22.46 5.16 31.69
N LEU A 161 -21.39 4.48 32.08
CA LEU A 161 -21.35 3.73 33.35
C LEU A 161 -20.61 4.45 34.49
N ASN A 162 -20.13 5.66 34.28
CA ASN A 162 -19.60 6.53 35.35
C ASN A 162 -20.68 7.56 35.74
N ARG A 163 -21.72 7.12 36.39
CA ARG A 163 -22.61 7.92 37.26
C ARG A 163 -22.47 7.41 38.68
#